data_7ce1717672793480f6333e609f7e5417
#
_entry.id   7ce1717672793480f6333e609f7e5417
#
_cell.length_a   1.000
_cell.length_b   1.000
_cell.length_c   1.000
_cell.angle_alpha   90.00
_cell.angle_beta   90.00
_cell.angle_gamma   90.00
#
_symmetry.space_group_name_H-M   'P 1'
#
loop_
_entity.id
_entity.type
_entity.pdbx_description
1 polymer ?
#
loop_
_entity_poly.entity_id
_entity_poly.type
_entity_poly.pdbx_seq_one_letter_code
_entity_poly.pdbx_strand_id
1 'polypeptide(L)'
;MKALFVANLDLSETEGIYKKVNAQAEAIGKAVGSCDIVTRKGKNARIKSCETGMVTESKDAFLDYVLKQINNTDVEFLYIRHMIPSFKLIKVLKAAKKKGIKLYYEIPTYPYFGEQIKVSKKKYRAIAKVSIDIFFWPLIYKYITKLVVIRSSSKAKHYSKMIEITNGVKTEGIISKDYSLSDTEPKKVFRMVAVGTLYPYHGYDRILKGLRSCNEKIGDVAVEFHVVGSSFTIDDLKAAADNMGLKHIVFHGVKTTEELNALYDMFDVGLGCLALHRRNADIDTTLKIIEYYCRGVPVITSGQSPLKDERFTLTVADNEEAVDIKQIYDFYTHLNQESLAQLSIIAKNQFSWINIMQHLING
;
A
#
# COMPACT_ATOMS: atom_id res chain seq x y z
N MET A 1 16.32 20.07 -12.03
CA MET A 1 16.87 19.58 -10.73
C MET A 1 17.14 18.08 -10.80
N LYS A 2 18.18 17.60 -10.14
CA LYS A 2 18.47 16.17 -10.00
C LYS A 2 18.03 15.66 -8.62
N ALA A 3 17.24 14.58 -8.59
CA ALA A 3 16.81 13.93 -7.36
C ALA A 3 17.48 12.58 -7.14
N LEU A 4 17.59 12.18 -5.88
CA LEU A 4 17.88 10.81 -5.47
C LEU A 4 16.76 10.27 -4.60
N PHE A 5 16.22 9.10 -4.96
CA PHE A 5 15.34 8.30 -4.13
C PHE A 5 16.15 7.19 -3.46
N VAL A 6 16.25 7.22 -2.14
CA VAL A 6 17.10 6.31 -1.36
C VAL A 6 16.26 5.35 -0.53
N ALA A 7 16.40 4.05 -0.77
CA ALA A 7 15.69 3.02 -0.03
C ALA A 7 16.61 1.86 0.35
N ASN A 8 16.76 1.58 1.64
CA ASN A 8 17.59 0.46 2.13
C ASN A 8 16.85 -0.87 1.97
N LEU A 9 16.64 -1.27 0.74
CA LEU A 9 15.90 -2.45 0.35
C LEU A 9 16.72 -3.25 -0.65
N ASP A 10 16.68 -4.57 -0.51
CA ASP A 10 17.19 -5.53 -1.49
C ASP A 10 15.94 -6.15 -2.13
N LEU A 11 15.47 -5.54 -3.21
CA LEU A 11 14.14 -5.81 -3.77
C LEU A 11 14.24 -6.66 -5.04
N SER A 12 13.35 -7.65 -5.13
CA SER A 12 13.02 -8.30 -6.40
C SER A 12 11.99 -7.47 -7.19
N GLU A 13 12.02 -7.56 -8.50
CA GLU A 13 11.13 -6.78 -9.40
C GLU A 13 9.65 -7.16 -9.27
N THR A 14 9.38 -8.34 -8.72
CA THR A 14 8.02 -8.85 -8.52
C THR A 14 7.33 -8.33 -7.27
N GLU A 15 8.09 -7.71 -6.35
CA GLU A 15 7.53 -7.26 -5.07
C GLU A 15 6.73 -5.95 -5.21
N GLY A 16 5.58 -5.89 -4.52
CA GLY A 16 4.73 -4.68 -4.49
C GLY A 16 5.46 -3.44 -3.98
N ILE A 17 6.42 -3.60 -3.04
CA ILE A 17 7.25 -2.51 -2.55
C ILE A 17 8.19 -1.98 -3.65
N TYR A 18 8.76 -2.85 -4.49
CA TYR A 18 9.57 -2.44 -5.64
C TYR A 18 8.75 -1.60 -6.63
N LYS A 19 7.56 -2.08 -6.99
CA LYS A 19 6.64 -1.34 -7.87
C LYS A 19 6.30 0.05 -7.30
N LYS A 20 6.04 0.13 -5.99
CA LYS A 20 5.79 1.39 -5.29
C LYS A 20 6.98 2.35 -5.37
N VAL A 21 8.19 1.90 -5.01
CA VAL A 21 9.42 2.71 -5.01
C VAL A 21 9.72 3.25 -6.40
N ASN A 22 9.59 2.42 -7.44
CA ASN A 22 9.77 2.86 -8.82
C ASN A 22 8.75 3.93 -9.22
N ALA A 23 7.46 3.71 -8.94
CA ALA A 23 6.41 4.67 -9.28
C ALA A 23 6.58 6.01 -8.55
N GLN A 24 6.96 5.99 -7.28
CA GLN A 24 7.27 7.20 -6.52
C GLN A 24 8.47 7.95 -7.11
N ALA A 25 9.56 7.26 -7.44
CA ALA A 25 10.75 7.89 -7.99
C ALA A 25 10.52 8.44 -9.41
N GLU A 26 9.79 7.70 -10.26
CA GLU A 26 9.35 8.19 -11.57
C GLU A 26 8.51 9.48 -11.43
N ALA A 27 7.58 9.52 -10.46
CA ALA A 27 6.76 10.68 -10.18
C ALA A 27 7.58 11.88 -9.67
N ILE A 28 8.56 11.64 -8.80
CA ILE A 28 9.52 12.67 -8.35
C ILE A 28 10.32 13.19 -9.55
N GLY A 29 10.84 12.30 -10.41
CA GLY A 29 11.57 12.68 -11.61
C GLY A 29 10.74 13.61 -12.53
N LYS A 30 9.46 13.28 -12.74
CA LYS A 30 8.53 14.13 -13.50
C LYS A 30 8.28 15.50 -12.84
N ALA A 31 8.31 15.57 -11.51
CA ALA A 31 8.08 16.82 -10.78
C ALA A 31 9.32 17.73 -10.72
N VAL A 32 10.54 17.16 -10.65
CA VAL A 32 11.77 17.94 -10.43
C VAL A 32 12.74 17.94 -11.62
N GLY A 33 12.56 17.06 -12.61
CA GLY A 33 13.39 16.94 -13.81
C GLY A 33 13.97 15.54 -13.98
N SER A 34 14.76 15.02 -13.04
CA SER A 34 15.28 13.64 -13.09
C SER A 34 15.38 13.03 -11.71
N CYS A 35 15.29 11.69 -11.63
CA CYS A 35 15.46 10.96 -10.38
C CYS A 35 16.20 9.63 -10.60
N ASP A 36 17.20 9.37 -9.78
CA ASP A 36 17.84 8.07 -9.69
C ASP A 36 17.40 7.36 -8.41
N ILE A 37 17.10 6.06 -8.51
CA ILE A 37 16.79 5.21 -7.36
C ILE A 37 18.07 4.57 -6.87
N VAL A 38 18.39 4.73 -5.59
CA VAL A 38 19.52 4.07 -4.94
C VAL A 38 18.96 3.06 -3.94
N THR A 39 19.19 1.78 -4.23
CA THR A 39 18.83 0.65 -3.36
C THR A 39 20.08 -0.11 -2.94
N ARG A 40 19.90 -1.18 -2.17
CA ARG A 40 20.99 -2.03 -1.72
C ARG A 40 20.99 -3.35 -2.49
N LYS A 41 22.19 -3.83 -2.85
CA LYS A 41 22.45 -5.22 -3.26
C LYS A 41 23.56 -5.78 -2.37
N GLY A 42 23.23 -6.64 -1.43
CA GLY A 42 24.15 -7.05 -0.38
C GLY A 42 24.60 -5.85 0.47
N LYS A 43 25.91 -5.49 0.43
CA LYS A 43 26.46 -4.31 1.11
C LYS A 43 26.55 -3.07 0.21
N ASN A 44 26.51 -3.26 -1.11
CA ASN A 44 26.79 -2.26 -2.12
C ASN A 44 25.54 -1.49 -2.55
N ALA A 45 25.74 -0.37 -3.25
CA ALA A 45 24.67 0.37 -3.86
C ALA A 45 24.30 -0.22 -5.24
N ARG A 46 23.00 -0.36 -5.49
CA ARG A 46 22.38 -0.61 -6.80
C ARG A 46 21.64 0.65 -7.21
N ILE A 47 21.93 1.13 -8.41
CA ILE A 47 21.39 2.38 -8.92
C ILE A 47 20.50 2.08 -10.13
N LYS A 48 19.30 2.67 -10.18
CA LYS A 48 18.42 2.63 -11.33
C LYS A 48 18.09 4.06 -11.75
N SER A 49 18.40 4.41 -13.00
CA SER A 49 17.92 5.65 -13.59
C SER A 49 16.43 5.54 -13.93
N CYS A 50 15.60 6.48 -13.46
CA CYS A 50 14.19 6.50 -13.84
C CYS A 50 13.98 6.97 -15.28
N GLU A 51 14.93 7.71 -15.83
CA GLU A 51 14.88 8.24 -17.21
C GLU A 51 15.16 7.15 -18.24
N THR A 52 16.27 6.41 -18.06
CA THR A 52 16.73 5.41 -19.02
C THR A 52 16.32 3.98 -18.68
N GLY A 53 15.87 3.75 -17.44
CA GLY A 53 15.63 2.41 -16.90
C GLY A 53 16.91 1.60 -16.60
N MET A 54 18.10 2.15 -16.94
CA MET A 54 19.39 1.47 -16.79
C MET A 54 19.69 1.18 -15.32
N VAL A 55 20.11 -0.03 -15.03
CA VAL A 55 20.51 -0.48 -13.70
C VAL A 55 22.00 -0.71 -13.67
N THR A 56 22.68 -0.11 -12.69
CA THR A 56 24.11 -0.25 -12.45
C THR A 56 24.39 -0.63 -10.99
N GLU A 57 25.55 -1.23 -10.73
CA GLU A 57 26.00 -1.59 -9.39
C GLU A 57 27.30 -0.85 -9.08
N SER A 58 27.36 -0.25 -7.90
CA SER A 58 28.56 0.42 -7.41
C SER A 58 29.39 -0.55 -6.55
N LYS A 59 30.70 -0.37 -6.54
CA LYS A 59 31.60 -1.00 -5.55
C LYS A 59 31.51 -0.33 -4.18
N ASP A 60 30.99 0.90 -4.12
CA ASP A 60 30.83 1.63 -2.87
C ASP A 60 29.71 1.01 -2.03
N ALA A 61 29.86 0.99 -0.71
CA ALA A 61 28.79 0.59 0.18
C ALA A 61 27.60 1.56 0.07
N PHE A 62 26.39 1.07 0.30
CA PHE A 62 25.13 1.76 0.02
C PHE A 62 25.09 3.24 0.45
N LEU A 63 25.35 3.53 1.74
CA LEU A 63 25.32 4.92 2.23
C LEU A 63 26.57 5.72 1.87
N ASP A 64 27.71 5.07 1.59
CA ASP A 64 28.92 5.74 1.10
C ASP A 64 28.72 6.26 -0.32
N TYR A 65 28.05 5.46 -1.17
CA TYR A 65 27.64 5.90 -2.49
C TYR A 65 26.73 7.14 -2.42
N VAL A 66 25.69 7.10 -1.58
CA VAL A 66 24.78 8.26 -1.41
C VAL A 66 25.55 9.50 -0.95
N LEU A 67 26.46 9.35 0.03
CA LEU A 67 27.29 10.46 0.50
C LEU A 67 28.20 11.02 -0.60
N LYS A 68 28.79 10.16 -1.42
CA LYS A 68 29.62 10.53 -2.57
C LYS A 68 28.81 11.29 -3.62
N GLN A 69 27.59 10.84 -3.94
CA GLN A 69 26.68 11.58 -4.84
C GLN A 69 26.36 12.97 -4.29
N ILE A 70 25.98 13.08 -3.02
CA ILE A 70 25.73 14.37 -2.36
C ILE A 70 26.93 15.31 -2.48
N ASN A 71 28.15 14.80 -2.29
CA ASN A 71 29.35 15.65 -2.28
C ASN A 71 29.83 16.06 -3.68
N ASN A 72 29.66 15.18 -4.68
CA ASN A 72 30.35 15.29 -5.97
C ASN A 72 29.40 15.60 -7.14
N THR A 73 28.09 15.69 -6.92
CA THR A 73 27.13 15.96 -7.99
C THR A 73 26.13 17.05 -7.59
N ASP A 74 25.37 17.54 -8.56
CA ASP A 74 24.37 18.62 -8.40
C ASP A 74 23.00 18.03 -7.96
N VAL A 75 23.01 17.17 -6.94
CA VAL A 75 21.76 16.70 -6.33
C VAL A 75 21.13 17.83 -5.54
N GLU A 76 19.88 18.15 -5.83
CA GLU A 76 19.13 19.26 -5.21
C GLU A 76 17.95 18.74 -4.35
N PHE A 77 17.48 17.51 -4.63
CA PHE A 77 16.37 16.89 -3.94
C PHE A 77 16.74 15.46 -3.49
N LEU A 78 16.54 15.16 -2.21
CA LEU A 78 16.81 13.86 -1.61
C LEU A 78 15.57 13.31 -0.93
N TYR A 79 15.03 12.21 -1.44
CA TYR A 79 13.90 11.49 -0.85
C TYR A 79 14.39 10.20 -0.23
N ILE A 80 14.30 10.08 1.09
CA ILE A 80 14.79 8.92 1.83
C ILE A 80 13.61 8.16 2.42
N ARG A 81 13.42 6.91 2.01
CA ARG A 81 12.51 6.00 2.67
C ARG A 81 13.13 5.53 4.00
N HIS A 82 12.32 5.53 5.06
CA HIS A 82 12.72 5.12 6.41
C HIS A 82 13.54 3.81 6.40
N MET A 83 14.64 3.83 7.12
CA MET A 83 15.53 2.70 7.36
C MET A 83 16.04 2.75 8.80
N ILE A 84 16.52 1.62 9.32
CA ILE A 84 17.14 1.60 10.65
C ILE A 84 18.27 2.63 10.70
N PRO A 85 18.21 3.60 11.59
CA PRO A 85 19.20 4.66 11.69
C PRO A 85 20.61 4.15 12.02
N SER A 86 21.59 4.90 11.58
CA SER A 86 23.00 4.68 11.88
C SER A 86 23.76 6.01 11.86
N PHE A 87 24.92 6.07 12.48
CA PHE A 87 25.79 7.25 12.37
C PHE A 87 26.13 7.61 10.93
N LYS A 88 26.20 6.61 10.04
CA LYS A 88 26.43 6.82 8.60
C LYS A 88 25.26 7.54 7.95
N LEU A 89 24.01 7.15 8.28
CA LEU A 89 22.82 7.87 7.83
C LEU A 89 22.84 9.33 8.31
N ILE A 90 23.18 9.56 9.57
CA ILE A 90 23.28 10.93 10.11
C ILE A 90 24.34 11.76 9.35
N LYS A 91 25.48 11.18 8.96
CA LYS A 91 26.46 11.87 8.11
C LYS A 91 25.87 12.27 6.76
N VAL A 92 25.11 11.38 6.13
CA VAL A 92 24.38 11.67 4.85
C VAL A 92 23.42 12.83 5.02
N LEU A 93 22.56 12.78 6.07
CA LEU A 93 21.57 13.83 6.33
C LEU A 93 22.24 15.19 6.62
N LYS A 94 23.33 15.19 7.39
CA LYS A 94 24.12 16.39 7.72
C LYS A 94 24.77 16.99 6.48
N ALA A 95 25.33 16.16 5.58
CA ALA A 95 25.94 16.61 4.35
C ALA A 95 24.89 17.23 3.39
N ALA A 96 23.74 16.58 3.23
CA ALA A 96 22.63 17.09 2.45
C ALA A 96 22.17 18.47 2.94
N LYS A 97 21.95 18.59 4.27
CA LYS A 97 21.55 19.88 4.88
C LYS A 97 22.61 20.97 4.68
N LYS A 98 23.93 20.62 4.81
CA LYS A 98 25.03 21.58 4.62
C LYS A 98 25.05 22.14 3.18
N LYS A 99 24.69 21.31 2.20
CA LYS A 99 24.59 21.71 0.78
C LYS A 99 23.26 22.37 0.40
N GLY A 100 22.32 22.56 1.33
CA GLY A 100 21.02 23.14 1.04
C GLY A 100 20.07 22.23 0.27
N ILE A 101 20.37 20.92 0.20
CA ILE A 101 19.53 19.93 -0.50
C ILE A 101 18.18 19.82 0.23
N LYS A 102 17.07 19.88 -0.51
CA LYS A 102 15.73 19.61 0.02
C LYS A 102 15.63 18.13 0.39
N LEU A 103 15.53 17.82 1.69
CA LEU A 103 15.56 16.46 2.21
C LEU A 103 14.20 16.06 2.77
N TYR A 104 13.53 15.13 2.09
CA TYR A 104 12.26 14.54 2.49
C TYR A 104 12.49 13.13 3.02
N TYR A 105 11.93 12.82 4.20
CA TYR A 105 12.11 11.54 4.86
C TYR A 105 10.75 10.84 5.01
N GLU A 106 10.56 9.72 4.32
CA GLU A 106 9.29 9.00 4.31
C GLU A 106 9.23 7.92 5.39
N ILE A 107 8.18 7.93 6.19
CA ILE A 107 7.76 6.80 7.03
C ILE A 107 6.54 6.17 6.35
N PRO A 108 6.70 4.97 5.72
CA PRO A 108 5.68 4.38 4.85
C PRO A 108 4.47 3.79 5.59
N THR A 109 4.52 3.72 6.92
CA THR A 109 3.42 3.35 7.82
C THR A 109 3.64 4.09 9.12
N TYR A 110 2.75 5.02 9.48
CA TYR A 110 2.92 5.85 10.66
C TYR A 110 1.67 5.85 11.55
N PRO A 111 1.78 5.55 12.84
CA PRO A 111 2.97 5.11 13.57
C PRO A 111 3.29 3.62 13.29
N TYR A 112 4.58 3.25 13.23
CA TYR A 112 4.99 1.87 12.91
C TYR A 112 5.47 1.07 14.13
N PHE A 113 5.76 1.69 15.23
CA PHE A 113 6.36 1.04 16.41
C PHE A 113 5.49 -0.10 16.96
N GLY A 114 4.20 0.15 17.16
CA GLY A 114 3.26 -0.84 17.69
C GLY A 114 3.08 -2.03 16.75
N GLU A 115 2.92 -1.75 15.46
CA GLU A 115 2.81 -2.78 14.42
C GLU A 115 4.07 -3.65 14.35
N GLN A 116 5.26 -3.02 14.34
CA GLN A 116 6.53 -3.72 14.24
C GLN A 116 6.75 -4.70 15.41
N ILE A 117 6.34 -4.31 16.63
CA ILE A 117 6.45 -5.18 17.81
C ILE A 117 5.41 -6.31 17.78
N LYS A 118 4.15 -6.01 17.39
CA LYS A 118 3.06 -7.00 17.36
C LYS A 118 3.29 -8.09 16.30
N VAL A 119 3.66 -7.70 15.09
CA VAL A 119 3.80 -8.61 13.94
C VAL A 119 5.10 -9.42 13.99
N SER A 120 6.10 -8.96 14.75
CA SER A 120 7.41 -9.64 14.79
C SER A 120 7.37 -10.95 15.58
N LYS A 121 7.79 -12.05 14.94
CA LYS A 121 8.05 -13.34 15.62
C LYS A 121 9.16 -13.22 16.70
N LYS A 122 10.11 -12.29 16.55
CA LYS A 122 11.23 -12.04 17.47
C LYS A 122 11.08 -10.67 18.12
N LYS A 123 10.20 -10.57 19.12
CA LYS A 123 9.84 -9.30 19.80
C LYS A 123 11.06 -8.51 20.29
N TYR A 124 12.09 -9.19 20.85
CA TYR A 124 13.30 -8.53 21.33
C TYR A 124 14.06 -7.77 20.22
N ARG A 125 14.10 -8.32 19.00
CA ARG A 125 14.70 -7.64 17.84
C ARG A 125 13.90 -6.43 17.38
N ALA A 126 12.58 -6.53 17.44
CA ALA A 126 11.71 -5.41 17.12
C ALA A 126 11.87 -4.26 18.14
N ILE A 127 11.90 -4.59 19.41
CA ILE A 127 12.14 -3.60 20.50
C ILE A 127 13.51 -2.93 20.30
N ALA A 128 14.58 -3.69 20.05
CA ALA A 128 15.90 -3.12 19.79
C ALA A 128 15.91 -2.16 18.59
N LYS A 129 15.24 -2.50 17.49
CA LYS A 129 15.09 -1.60 16.34
C LYS A 129 14.36 -0.31 16.70
N VAL A 130 13.23 -0.42 17.40
CA VAL A 130 12.44 0.73 17.85
C VAL A 130 13.27 1.62 18.78
N SER A 131 14.05 1.04 19.69
CA SER A 131 14.93 1.81 20.60
C SER A 131 16.01 2.59 19.83
N ILE A 132 16.59 1.98 18.78
CA ILE A 132 17.54 2.66 17.90
C ILE A 132 16.87 3.82 17.17
N ASP A 133 15.65 3.60 16.64
CA ASP A 133 14.88 4.65 15.97
C ASP A 133 14.60 5.83 16.92
N ILE A 134 14.13 5.56 18.13
CA ILE A 134 13.85 6.60 19.14
C ILE A 134 15.13 7.38 19.49
N PHE A 135 16.26 6.69 19.66
CA PHE A 135 17.54 7.32 20.00
C PHE A 135 18.02 8.28 18.89
N PHE A 136 17.93 7.87 17.63
CA PHE A 136 18.38 8.69 16.50
C PHE A 136 17.36 9.71 16.03
N TRP A 137 16.10 9.60 16.44
CA TRP A 137 15.02 10.45 15.94
C TRP A 137 15.27 11.97 16.05
N PRO A 138 15.76 12.51 17.19
CA PRO A 138 16.06 13.95 17.29
C PRO A 138 17.07 14.44 16.25
N LEU A 139 18.08 13.61 15.94
CA LEU A 139 19.09 13.93 14.94
C LEU A 139 18.52 13.88 13.53
N ILE A 140 17.71 12.86 13.20
CA ILE A 140 17.03 12.78 11.90
C ILE A 140 16.14 14.00 11.72
N TYR A 141 15.27 14.29 12.70
CA TYR A 141 14.30 15.38 12.63
C TYR A 141 14.99 16.77 12.50
N LYS A 142 16.17 16.94 13.09
CA LYS A 142 16.99 18.16 12.97
C LYS A 142 17.40 18.43 11.50
N TYR A 143 17.75 17.39 10.76
CA TYR A 143 18.35 17.54 9.43
C TYR A 143 17.35 17.49 8.28
N ILE A 144 16.19 16.89 8.43
CA ILE A 144 15.18 16.79 7.38
C ILE A 144 14.48 18.13 7.12
N THR A 145 14.07 18.37 5.89
CA THR A 145 13.21 19.50 5.48
C THR A 145 11.76 19.17 5.77
N LYS A 146 11.29 18.00 5.34
CA LYS A 146 9.92 17.50 5.53
C LYS A 146 9.95 16.05 5.99
N LEU A 147 8.99 15.70 6.86
CA LEU A 147 8.66 14.35 7.26
C LEU A 147 7.42 13.92 6.50
N VAL A 148 7.58 13.00 5.55
CA VAL A 148 6.48 12.47 4.77
C VAL A 148 5.96 11.21 5.44
N VAL A 149 4.66 11.12 5.70
CA VAL A 149 4.09 9.95 6.37
C VAL A 149 2.87 9.41 5.63
N ILE A 150 2.74 8.10 5.61
CA ILE A 150 1.49 7.43 5.27
C ILE A 150 0.86 6.99 6.60
N ARG A 151 -0.22 7.65 6.97
CA ARG A 151 -0.82 7.50 8.28
C ARG A 151 -1.67 6.24 8.35
N SER A 152 -1.44 5.41 9.37
CA SER A 152 -2.21 4.19 9.64
C SER A 152 -3.07 4.27 10.89
N SER A 153 -2.95 5.39 11.66
CA SER A 153 -3.80 5.63 12.83
C SER A 153 -4.17 7.10 12.98
N SER A 154 -5.44 7.36 13.24
CA SER A 154 -5.99 8.69 13.51
C SER A 154 -5.43 9.31 14.79
N LYS A 155 -4.99 8.47 15.73
CA LYS A 155 -4.39 8.87 17.02
C LYS A 155 -2.89 9.17 16.96
N ALA A 156 -2.27 9.09 15.78
CA ALA A 156 -0.85 9.31 15.62
C ALA A 156 -0.45 10.77 15.87
N LYS A 157 0.70 10.96 16.56
CA LYS A 157 1.23 12.28 16.89
C LYS A 157 1.60 13.06 15.61
N HIS A 158 1.21 14.32 15.56
CA HIS A 158 1.60 15.24 14.49
C HIS A 158 2.89 16.01 14.85
N TYR A 159 3.74 16.28 13.85
CA TYR A 159 4.97 17.07 13.98
C TYR A 159 4.95 18.24 13.00
N SER A 160 5.60 19.36 13.34
CA SER A 160 5.59 20.60 12.54
C SER A 160 6.12 20.46 11.11
N LYS A 161 7.04 19.52 10.86
CA LYS A 161 7.57 19.24 9.52
C LYS A 161 6.79 18.15 8.78
N MET A 162 5.74 17.57 9.40
CA MET A 162 5.00 16.45 8.84
C MET A 162 4.11 16.88 7.69
N ILE A 163 4.14 16.09 6.64
CA ILE A 163 3.18 16.10 5.54
C ILE A 163 2.59 14.70 5.45
N GLU A 164 1.28 14.61 5.49
CA GLU A 164 0.56 13.35 5.35
C GLU A 164 0.24 13.12 3.87
N ILE A 165 0.58 11.94 3.37
CA ILE A 165 0.18 11.45 2.06
C ILE A 165 -0.52 10.11 2.19
N THR A 166 -1.25 9.72 1.15
CA THR A 166 -1.77 8.36 1.00
C THR A 166 -0.78 7.48 0.26
N ASN A 167 -0.97 6.17 0.30
CA ASN A 167 -0.39 5.33 -0.73
C ASN A 167 -0.98 5.70 -2.09
N GLY A 168 -0.23 5.45 -3.13
CA GLY A 168 -0.64 5.67 -4.51
C GLY A 168 -0.34 4.45 -5.37
N VAL A 169 -0.73 4.54 -6.62
CA VAL A 169 -0.48 3.53 -7.65
C VAL A 169 0.06 4.20 -8.92
N LYS A 170 0.73 3.41 -9.74
CA LYS A 170 0.98 3.78 -11.13
C LYS A 170 -0.31 3.54 -11.89
N THR A 171 -0.98 4.61 -12.29
CA THR A 171 -2.33 4.52 -12.90
C THR A 171 -2.30 4.04 -14.34
N GLU A 172 -1.16 4.21 -15.02
CA GLU A 172 -0.95 3.68 -16.36
C GLU A 172 -0.96 2.13 -16.33
N GLY A 173 -1.81 1.53 -17.16
CA GLY A 173 -2.01 0.06 -17.22
C GLY A 173 -3.05 -0.50 -16.23
N ILE A 174 -3.65 0.35 -15.37
CA ILE A 174 -4.83 -0.07 -14.60
C ILE A 174 -6.06 0.05 -15.49
N ILE A 175 -6.63 -1.10 -15.86
CA ILE A 175 -7.88 -1.19 -16.60
C ILE A 175 -9.04 -1.03 -15.61
N SER A 176 -9.96 -0.12 -15.92
CA SER A 176 -11.18 0.07 -15.13
C SER A 176 -12.21 -0.95 -15.54
N LYS A 177 -13.01 -1.42 -14.60
CA LYS A 177 -14.17 -2.26 -14.86
C LYS A 177 -15.13 -1.54 -15.80
N ASP A 178 -15.64 -2.25 -16.82
CA ASP A 178 -16.64 -1.72 -17.73
C ASP A 178 -18.04 -1.92 -17.15
N TYR A 179 -18.70 -0.82 -16.86
CA TYR A 179 -20.07 -0.77 -16.35
C TYR A 179 -21.10 -0.46 -17.44
N SER A 180 -20.67 -0.29 -18.71
CA SER A 180 -21.59 -0.04 -19.85
C SER A 180 -22.35 -1.28 -20.29
N LEU A 181 -21.77 -2.44 -20.02
CA LEU A 181 -22.40 -3.74 -20.26
C LEU A 181 -23.34 -4.06 -19.09
N SER A 182 -24.47 -3.36 -19.00
CA SER A 182 -25.46 -3.64 -17.97
C SER A 182 -26.10 -5.00 -18.22
N ASP A 183 -25.91 -5.93 -17.30
CA ASP A 183 -26.77 -7.10 -17.20
C ASP A 183 -28.19 -6.61 -16.93
N THR A 184 -29.07 -6.70 -17.93
CA THR A 184 -30.52 -6.45 -17.76
C THR A 184 -31.16 -7.56 -16.95
N GLU A 185 -30.47 -8.67 -16.75
CA GLU A 185 -30.86 -9.82 -15.94
C GLU A 185 -30.60 -9.61 -14.46
N PRO A 186 -31.47 -10.09 -13.56
CA PRO A 186 -31.21 -10.09 -12.13
C PRO A 186 -29.92 -10.83 -11.82
N LYS A 187 -29.08 -10.22 -10.95
CA LYS A 187 -27.81 -10.82 -10.56
C LYS A 187 -28.01 -12.16 -9.85
N LYS A 188 -27.39 -13.20 -10.39
CA LYS A 188 -27.47 -14.58 -9.84
C LYS A 188 -26.31 -14.90 -8.88
N VAL A 189 -25.18 -14.20 -9.04
CA VAL A 189 -23.97 -14.43 -8.24
C VAL A 189 -23.37 -13.10 -7.83
N PHE A 190 -23.08 -12.96 -6.53
CA PHE A 190 -22.36 -11.82 -5.96
C PHE A 190 -20.93 -12.22 -5.59
N ARG A 191 -19.94 -11.51 -6.10
CA ARG A 191 -18.52 -11.87 -6.02
C ARG A 191 -17.70 -10.87 -5.24
N MET A 192 -17.14 -11.32 -4.12
CA MET A 192 -16.20 -10.56 -3.29
C MET A 192 -14.76 -11.01 -3.61
N VAL A 193 -13.80 -10.08 -3.66
CA VAL A 193 -12.40 -10.42 -3.94
C VAL A 193 -11.43 -9.91 -2.88
N ALA A 194 -10.44 -10.75 -2.55
CA ALA A 194 -9.24 -10.40 -1.79
C ALA A 194 -7.99 -10.62 -2.63
N VAL A 195 -7.24 -9.53 -2.91
CA VAL A 195 -6.01 -9.58 -3.73
C VAL A 195 -4.78 -9.28 -2.89
N GLY A 196 -3.70 -10.02 -3.10
CA GLY A 196 -2.35 -9.75 -2.58
C GLY A 196 -1.82 -10.82 -1.63
N THR A 197 -0.79 -10.48 -0.86
CA THR A 197 -0.26 -11.35 0.20
C THR A 197 -1.17 -11.25 1.43
N LEU A 198 -1.70 -12.39 1.87
CA LEU A 198 -2.64 -12.44 2.99
C LEU A 198 -1.88 -12.39 4.32
N TYR A 199 -2.44 -11.61 5.27
CA TYR A 199 -1.97 -11.53 6.64
C TYR A 199 -3.15 -11.65 7.61
N PRO A 200 -2.94 -12.04 8.88
CA PRO A 200 -4.03 -12.19 9.86
C PRO A 200 -4.89 -10.94 10.04
N TYR A 201 -4.31 -9.75 9.92
CA TYR A 201 -5.03 -8.47 10.04
C TYR A 201 -5.94 -8.15 8.85
N HIS A 202 -5.88 -8.94 7.76
CA HIS A 202 -6.88 -8.83 6.70
C HIS A 202 -8.26 -9.36 7.14
N GLY A 203 -8.32 -10.25 8.14
CA GLY A 203 -9.56 -10.67 8.75
C GLY A 203 -10.49 -11.50 7.86
N TYR A 204 -9.95 -12.21 6.86
CA TYR A 204 -10.77 -13.00 5.93
C TYR A 204 -11.39 -14.25 6.57
N ASP A 205 -10.89 -14.68 7.72
CA ASP A 205 -11.56 -15.64 8.60
C ASP A 205 -12.95 -15.16 9.04
N ARG A 206 -13.15 -13.85 9.17
CA ARG A 206 -14.46 -13.23 9.48
C ARG A 206 -15.43 -13.30 8.30
N ILE A 207 -14.93 -13.25 7.06
CA ILE A 207 -15.74 -13.49 5.86
C ILE A 207 -16.21 -14.93 5.80
N LEU A 208 -15.33 -15.91 6.09
CA LEU A 208 -15.74 -17.31 6.14
C LEU A 208 -16.86 -17.56 7.16
N LYS A 209 -16.74 -16.96 8.36
CA LYS A 209 -17.82 -17.01 9.37
C LYS A 209 -19.12 -16.41 8.83
N GLY A 210 -19.07 -15.28 8.15
CA GLY A 210 -20.22 -14.63 7.54
C GLY A 210 -20.87 -15.47 6.45
N LEU A 211 -20.09 -16.04 5.55
CA LEU A 211 -20.57 -16.94 4.49
C LEU A 211 -21.26 -18.19 5.06
N ARG A 212 -20.70 -18.78 6.10
CA ARG A 212 -21.33 -19.87 6.80
C ARG A 212 -22.68 -19.48 7.40
N SER A 213 -22.76 -18.28 8.00
CA SER A 213 -23.99 -17.78 8.63
C SER A 213 -25.14 -17.56 7.63
N CYS A 214 -24.84 -17.18 6.38
CA CYS A 214 -25.85 -16.99 5.33
C CYS A 214 -25.96 -18.19 4.36
N ASN A 215 -25.28 -19.33 4.64
CA ASN A 215 -25.24 -20.49 3.76
C ASN A 215 -24.80 -20.15 2.33
N GLU A 216 -23.84 -19.22 2.18
CA GLU A 216 -23.30 -18.73 0.88
C GLU A 216 -24.39 -18.21 -0.08
N LYS A 217 -25.51 -17.67 0.47
CA LYS A 217 -26.64 -17.12 -0.31
C LYS A 217 -27.28 -15.91 0.36
N ILE A 218 -27.82 -15.00 -0.46
CA ILE A 218 -28.69 -13.89 -0.04
C ILE A 218 -29.93 -13.95 -0.93
N GLY A 219 -31.03 -14.49 -0.38
CA GLY A 219 -32.19 -14.86 -1.19
C GLY A 219 -31.80 -15.88 -2.26
N ASP A 220 -32.05 -15.58 -3.52
CA ASP A 220 -31.71 -16.45 -4.66
C ASP A 220 -30.32 -16.19 -5.23
N VAL A 221 -29.56 -15.21 -4.69
CA VAL A 221 -28.24 -14.82 -5.14
C VAL A 221 -27.18 -15.67 -4.43
N ALA A 222 -26.39 -16.43 -5.16
CA ALA A 222 -25.22 -17.12 -4.63
C ALA A 222 -24.10 -16.11 -4.30
N VAL A 223 -23.33 -16.37 -3.25
CA VAL A 223 -22.20 -15.51 -2.83
C VAL A 223 -20.91 -16.27 -2.98
N GLU A 224 -19.98 -15.72 -3.76
CA GLU A 224 -18.65 -16.27 -3.97
C GLU A 224 -17.57 -15.39 -3.31
N PHE A 225 -16.58 -16.03 -2.71
CA PHE A 225 -15.39 -15.35 -2.20
C PHE A 225 -14.15 -15.78 -2.97
N HIS A 226 -13.51 -14.85 -3.66
CA HIS A 226 -12.34 -15.08 -4.50
C HIS A 226 -11.09 -14.57 -3.80
N VAL A 227 -10.04 -15.42 -3.75
CA VAL A 227 -8.74 -15.11 -3.16
C VAL A 227 -7.67 -15.17 -4.24
N VAL A 228 -7.01 -14.05 -4.52
CA VAL A 228 -5.95 -13.92 -5.53
C VAL A 228 -4.64 -13.56 -4.85
N GLY A 229 -3.64 -14.38 -5.01
CA GLY A 229 -2.31 -14.17 -4.41
C GLY A 229 -1.80 -15.39 -3.68
N SER A 230 -0.80 -15.17 -2.84
CA SER A 230 -0.20 -16.23 -2.02
C SER A 230 0.10 -15.72 -0.62
N SER A 231 0.21 -16.62 0.33
CA SER A 231 0.64 -16.31 1.69
C SER A 231 0.91 -17.60 2.45
N PHE A 232 1.69 -17.50 3.54
CA PHE A 232 1.84 -18.59 4.49
C PHE A 232 0.54 -18.90 5.29
N THR A 233 -0.47 -18.02 5.21
CA THR A 233 -1.79 -18.22 5.87
C THR A 233 -2.86 -18.73 4.92
N ILE A 234 -2.55 -18.98 3.64
CA ILE A 234 -3.56 -19.40 2.66
C ILE A 234 -4.06 -20.81 2.92
N ASP A 235 -3.17 -21.70 3.39
CA ASP A 235 -3.54 -23.07 3.71
C ASP A 235 -4.40 -23.13 4.98
N ASP A 236 -4.14 -22.27 5.97
CA ASP A 236 -5.00 -22.12 7.14
C ASP A 236 -6.40 -21.61 6.74
N LEU A 237 -6.47 -20.66 5.78
CA LEU A 237 -7.74 -20.13 5.29
C LEU A 237 -8.53 -21.21 4.52
N LYS A 238 -7.85 -22.02 3.69
CA LYS A 238 -8.46 -23.16 2.99
C LYS A 238 -9.00 -24.18 3.97
N ALA A 239 -8.16 -24.63 4.91
CA ALA A 239 -8.57 -25.59 5.93
C ALA A 239 -9.76 -25.09 6.76
N ALA A 240 -9.80 -23.79 7.08
CA ALA A 240 -10.93 -23.20 7.78
C ALA A 240 -12.22 -23.21 6.93
N ALA A 241 -12.12 -22.92 5.62
CA ALA A 241 -13.25 -22.98 4.69
C ALA A 241 -13.79 -24.42 4.56
N ASP A 242 -12.90 -25.40 4.40
CA ASP A 242 -13.25 -26.82 4.30
C ASP A 242 -13.92 -27.32 5.60
N ASN A 243 -13.38 -26.99 6.76
CA ASN A 243 -13.95 -27.33 8.07
C ASN A 243 -15.34 -26.70 8.31
N MET A 244 -15.62 -25.56 7.67
CA MET A 244 -16.93 -24.91 7.71
C MET A 244 -17.90 -25.46 6.66
N GLY A 245 -17.46 -26.33 5.76
CA GLY A 245 -18.23 -26.90 4.67
C GLY A 245 -18.59 -25.88 3.56
N LEU A 246 -17.80 -24.82 3.42
CA LEU A 246 -17.99 -23.78 2.40
C LEU A 246 -17.57 -24.31 1.02
N LYS A 247 -18.36 -24.00 0.00
CA LYS A 247 -18.17 -24.50 -1.37
C LYS A 247 -17.86 -23.42 -2.38
N HIS A 248 -18.20 -22.17 -2.09
CA HIS A 248 -18.08 -21.04 -3.00
C HIS A 248 -16.86 -20.16 -2.69
N ILE A 249 -15.75 -20.78 -2.25
CA ILE A 249 -14.47 -20.12 -2.05
C ILE A 249 -13.52 -20.51 -3.19
N VAL A 250 -13.06 -19.50 -3.96
CA VAL A 250 -12.22 -19.72 -5.14
C VAL A 250 -10.81 -19.18 -4.91
N PHE A 251 -9.81 -20.05 -4.93
CA PHE A 251 -8.41 -19.68 -4.77
C PHE A 251 -7.72 -19.65 -6.15
N HIS A 252 -7.33 -18.47 -6.62
CA HIS A 252 -6.74 -18.27 -7.95
C HIS A 252 -5.22 -18.41 -7.99
N GLY A 253 -4.54 -18.45 -6.84
CA GLY A 253 -3.08 -18.39 -6.76
C GLY A 253 -2.54 -17.01 -7.15
N VAL A 254 -1.23 -16.96 -7.43
CA VAL A 254 -0.56 -15.71 -7.88
C VAL A 254 -0.92 -15.46 -9.33
N LYS A 255 -1.24 -14.20 -9.66
CA LYS A 255 -1.61 -13.75 -11.01
C LYS A 255 -0.69 -12.64 -11.50
N THR A 256 -0.40 -12.62 -12.79
CA THR A 256 0.24 -11.48 -13.46
C THR A 256 -0.69 -10.28 -13.50
N THR A 257 -0.17 -9.12 -13.88
CA THR A 257 -1.00 -7.90 -14.01
C THR A 257 -2.08 -8.07 -15.07
N GLU A 258 -1.75 -8.74 -16.17
CA GLU A 258 -2.65 -9.00 -17.31
C GLU A 258 -3.76 -9.98 -16.93
N GLU A 259 -3.41 -11.09 -16.27
CA GLU A 259 -4.38 -12.06 -15.76
C GLU A 259 -5.30 -11.43 -14.71
N LEU A 260 -4.74 -10.59 -13.83
CA LEU A 260 -5.50 -9.90 -12.81
C LEU A 260 -6.47 -8.87 -13.43
N ASN A 261 -6.04 -8.16 -14.47
CA ASN A 261 -6.91 -7.24 -15.22
C ASN A 261 -8.15 -7.98 -15.78
N ALA A 262 -7.96 -9.16 -16.37
CA ALA A 262 -9.06 -9.97 -16.92
C ALA A 262 -10.04 -10.48 -15.84
N LEU A 263 -9.57 -10.68 -14.60
CA LEU A 263 -10.41 -11.15 -13.50
C LEU A 263 -11.27 -10.04 -12.89
N TYR A 264 -10.82 -8.77 -12.93
CA TYR A 264 -11.51 -7.71 -12.21
C TYR A 264 -12.93 -7.42 -12.69
N ASP A 265 -13.24 -7.68 -13.96
CA ASP A 265 -14.58 -7.45 -14.51
C ASP A 265 -15.65 -8.32 -13.84
N MET A 266 -15.26 -9.47 -13.29
CA MET A 266 -16.21 -10.36 -12.60
C MET A 266 -16.52 -9.95 -11.16
N PHE A 267 -15.67 -9.15 -10.50
CA PHE A 267 -15.80 -8.85 -9.08
C PHE A 267 -16.70 -7.65 -8.80
N ASP A 268 -17.48 -7.73 -7.74
CA ASP A 268 -18.44 -6.73 -7.35
C ASP A 268 -17.90 -5.80 -6.27
N VAL A 269 -17.20 -6.36 -5.29
CA VAL A 269 -16.57 -5.61 -4.19
C VAL A 269 -15.18 -6.15 -3.88
N GLY A 270 -14.28 -5.24 -3.50
CA GLY A 270 -12.94 -5.56 -3.04
C GLY A 270 -12.85 -5.56 -1.51
N LEU A 271 -12.22 -6.59 -0.94
CA LEU A 271 -12.03 -6.71 0.50
C LEU A 271 -10.66 -6.14 0.91
N GLY A 272 -10.68 -5.05 1.67
CA GLY A 272 -9.52 -4.47 2.34
C GLY A 272 -9.11 -5.24 3.60
N CYS A 273 -8.68 -4.51 4.63
CA CYS A 273 -8.44 -5.08 5.95
C CYS A 273 -9.72 -5.06 6.77
N LEU A 274 -10.15 -6.22 7.26
CA LEU A 274 -11.37 -6.40 8.05
C LEU A 274 -11.07 -6.63 9.55
N ALA A 275 -9.80 -6.61 9.96
CA ALA A 275 -9.36 -6.77 11.35
C ALA A 275 -8.13 -5.89 11.63
N LEU A 276 -8.25 -4.59 11.43
CA LEU A 276 -7.16 -3.62 11.61
C LEU A 276 -6.67 -3.55 13.07
N HIS A 277 -7.55 -3.82 14.05
CA HIS A 277 -7.19 -3.95 15.46
C HIS A 277 -6.08 -4.96 15.71
N ARG A 278 -5.96 -6.01 14.88
CA ARG A 278 -4.90 -7.02 15.00
C ARG A 278 -3.50 -6.43 14.77
N ARG A 279 -3.40 -5.27 14.08
CA ARG A 279 -2.14 -4.55 13.86
C ARG A 279 -2.08 -3.15 14.49
N ASN A 280 -3.05 -2.77 15.36
CA ASN A 280 -3.18 -1.43 15.96
C ASN A 280 -3.29 -0.29 14.94
N ALA A 281 -4.03 -0.50 13.88
CA ALA A 281 -4.35 0.51 12.89
C ALA A 281 -5.87 0.79 12.92
N ASP A 282 -6.27 1.98 12.48
CA ASP A 282 -7.67 2.37 12.30
C ASP A 282 -7.90 3.03 10.92
N ILE A 283 -6.83 3.14 10.11
CA ILE A 283 -6.89 3.61 8.72
C ILE A 283 -6.35 2.50 7.82
N ASP A 284 -7.14 2.08 6.84
CA ASP A 284 -6.68 1.12 5.83
C ASP A 284 -5.99 1.86 4.69
N THR A 285 -4.66 1.81 4.66
CA THR A 285 -3.83 2.42 3.62
C THR A 285 -3.17 1.39 2.71
N THR A 286 -3.70 0.18 2.65
CA THR A 286 -3.13 -0.89 1.84
C THR A 286 -3.24 -0.59 0.34
N LEU A 287 -2.25 -1.04 -0.43
CA LEU A 287 -2.25 -0.81 -1.88
C LEU A 287 -3.45 -1.45 -2.58
N LYS A 288 -3.94 -2.58 -2.05
CA LYS A 288 -5.06 -3.32 -2.65
C LYS A 288 -6.34 -2.49 -2.73
N ILE A 289 -6.70 -1.75 -1.66
CA ILE A 289 -7.93 -0.95 -1.68
C ILE A 289 -7.83 0.21 -2.67
N ILE A 290 -6.64 0.78 -2.82
CA ILE A 290 -6.37 1.83 -3.79
C ILE A 290 -6.49 1.28 -5.22
N GLU A 291 -5.95 0.09 -5.47
CA GLU A 291 -6.10 -0.59 -6.76
C GLU A 291 -7.56 -0.93 -7.06
N TYR A 292 -8.36 -1.37 -6.07
CA TYR A 292 -9.79 -1.60 -6.26
C TYR A 292 -10.50 -0.32 -6.70
N TYR A 293 -10.32 0.78 -5.98
CA TYR A 293 -10.93 2.05 -6.34
C TYR A 293 -10.51 2.50 -7.75
N CYS A 294 -9.22 2.41 -8.09
CA CYS A 294 -8.72 2.77 -9.42
C CYS A 294 -9.28 1.89 -10.54
N ARG A 295 -9.81 0.72 -10.21
CA ARG A 295 -10.50 -0.18 -11.14
C ARG A 295 -12.02 0.02 -11.16
N GLY A 296 -12.54 0.91 -10.33
CA GLY A 296 -13.98 1.14 -10.19
C GLY A 296 -14.66 0.13 -9.27
N VAL A 297 -13.92 -0.65 -8.47
CA VAL A 297 -14.47 -1.64 -7.54
C VAL A 297 -14.61 -1.02 -6.16
N PRO A 298 -15.83 -0.94 -5.58
CA PRO A 298 -16.06 -0.42 -4.24
C PRO A 298 -15.47 -1.35 -3.17
N VAL A 299 -15.16 -0.80 -2.00
CA VAL A 299 -14.32 -1.46 -0.99
C VAL A 299 -15.06 -1.67 0.33
N ILE A 300 -14.79 -2.81 0.95
CA ILE A 300 -15.19 -3.15 2.31
C ILE A 300 -13.94 -3.17 3.20
N THR A 301 -13.96 -2.42 4.30
CA THR A 301 -12.82 -2.35 5.24
C THR A 301 -13.33 -2.20 6.67
N SER A 302 -12.49 -2.46 7.68
CA SER A 302 -12.82 -2.21 9.09
C SER A 302 -12.24 -0.90 9.64
N GLY A 303 -11.68 -0.05 8.79
CA GLY A 303 -11.11 1.24 9.18
C GLY A 303 -11.48 2.37 8.24
N GLN A 304 -10.96 3.54 8.54
CA GLN A 304 -11.12 4.68 7.66
C GLN A 304 -10.47 4.41 6.30
N SER A 305 -11.17 4.77 5.23
CA SER A 305 -10.63 4.72 3.87
C SER A 305 -9.87 6.01 3.54
N PRO A 306 -8.80 5.95 2.74
CA PRO A 306 -8.14 7.14 2.22
C PRO A 306 -8.92 7.80 1.07
N LEU A 307 -9.92 7.14 0.50
CA LEU A 307 -10.76 7.72 -0.55
C LEU A 307 -11.65 8.82 0.04
N LYS A 308 -11.61 10.02 -0.54
CA LYS A 308 -12.40 11.16 -0.06
C LYS A 308 -13.90 10.97 -0.27
N ASP A 309 -14.29 10.28 -1.32
CA ASP A 309 -15.69 9.96 -1.59
C ASP A 309 -16.09 8.68 -0.88
N GLU A 310 -16.67 8.85 0.31
CA GLU A 310 -17.02 7.74 1.21
C GLU A 310 -18.15 6.85 0.67
N ARG A 311 -18.90 7.29 -0.36
CA ARG A 311 -19.99 6.49 -0.96
C ARG A 311 -19.54 5.12 -1.44
N PHE A 312 -18.28 4.97 -1.80
CA PHE A 312 -17.70 3.75 -2.37
C PHE A 312 -16.99 2.87 -1.33
N THR A 313 -17.21 3.16 -0.05
CA THR A 313 -16.59 2.40 1.04
C THR A 313 -17.62 1.99 2.07
N LEU A 314 -17.71 0.68 2.33
CA LEU A 314 -18.43 0.18 3.49
C LEU A 314 -17.43 -0.08 4.61
N THR A 315 -17.61 0.60 5.74
CA THR A 315 -16.83 0.33 6.96
C THR A 315 -17.62 -0.63 7.86
N VAL A 316 -17.04 -1.82 8.10
CA VAL A 316 -17.57 -2.81 9.02
C VAL A 316 -16.91 -2.71 10.39
N ALA A 317 -17.53 -3.27 11.42
CA ALA A 317 -16.98 -3.26 12.78
C ALA A 317 -15.58 -3.89 12.83
N ASP A 318 -14.63 -3.25 13.52
CA ASP A 318 -13.26 -3.73 13.69
C ASP A 318 -13.15 -4.61 14.95
N ASN A 319 -13.60 -5.86 14.83
CA ASN A 319 -13.67 -6.84 15.90
C ASN A 319 -13.39 -8.26 15.37
N GLU A 320 -13.64 -9.31 16.16
CA GLU A 320 -13.46 -10.71 15.79
C GLU A 320 -14.76 -11.41 15.31
N GLU A 321 -15.88 -10.69 15.30
CA GLU A 321 -17.18 -11.24 14.90
C GLU A 321 -17.25 -11.51 13.39
N ALA A 322 -18.20 -12.33 12.99
CA ALA A 322 -18.51 -12.57 11.58
C ALA A 322 -18.86 -11.25 10.88
N VAL A 323 -18.42 -11.09 9.65
CA VAL A 323 -18.88 -9.95 8.82
C VAL A 323 -20.25 -10.29 8.27
N ASP A 324 -21.17 -9.34 8.36
CA ASP A 324 -22.49 -9.48 7.76
C ASP A 324 -22.42 -9.38 6.23
N ILE A 325 -22.60 -10.52 5.56
CA ILE A 325 -22.54 -10.60 4.10
C ILE A 325 -23.74 -9.89 3.45
N LYS A 326 -24.89 -9.91 4.13
CA LYS A 326 -26.08 -9.20 3.64
C LYS A 326 -25.82 -7.69 3.63
N GLN A 327 -25.21 -7.14 4.66
CA GLN A 327 -24.84 -5.72 4.70
C GLN A 327 -23.91 -5.34 3.53
N ILE A 328 -22.95 -6.21 3.17
CA ILE A 328 -22.07 -5.97 2.01
C ILE A 328 -22.87 -5.97 0.70
N TYR A 329 -23.77 -6.93 0.54
CA TYR A 329 -24.61 -7.01 -0.65
C TYR A 329 -25.56 -5.81 -0.77
N ASP A 330 -26.23 -5.44 0.31
CA ASP A 330 -27.12 -4.28 0.35
C ASP A 330 -26.34 -2.99 0.00
N PHE A 331 -25.14 -2.80 0.56
CA PHE A 331 -24.26 -1.69 0.19
C PHE A 331 -24.00 -1.65 -1.31
N TYR A 332 -23.61 -2.78 -1.91
CA TYR A 332 -23.30 -2.84 -3.35
C TYR A 332 -24.52 -2.52 -4.20
N THR A 333 -25.68 -3.05 -3.87
CA THR A 333 -26.93 -2.85 -4.63
C THR A 333 -27.49 -1.42 -4.56
N HIS A 334 -27.07 -0.63 -3.56
CA HIS A 334 -27.40 0.80 -3.50
C HIS A 334 -26.50 1.68 -4.40
N LEU A 335 -25.40 1.14 -4.91
CA LEU A 335 -24.52 1.85 -5.83
C LEU A 335 -25.03 1.69 -7.27
N ASN A 336 -25.30 2.82 -7.95
CA ASN A 336 -25.65 2.77 -9.35
C ASN A 336 -24.41 2.66 -10.25
N GLN A 337 -24.58 2.14 -11.46
CA GLN A 337 -23.50 1.88 -12.40
C GLN A 337 -22.77 3.16 -12.83
N GLU A 338 -23.49 4.26 -13.01
CA GLU A 338 -22.90 5.55 -13.37
C GLU A 338 -21.91 6.03 -12.29
N SER A 339 -22.29 5.92 -11.01
CA SER A 339 -21.41 6.24 -9.89
C SER A 339 -20.18 5.33 -9.85
N LEU A 340 -20.34 4.02 -10.09
CA LEU A 340 -19.23 3.07 -10.12
C LEU A 340 -18.25 3.35 -11.27
N ALA A 341 -18.74 3.76 -12.44
CA ALA A 341 -17.89 4.20 -13.54
C ALA A 341 -17.07 5.46 -13.18
N GLN A 342 -17.66 6.41 -12.43
CA GLN A 342 -16.97 7.60 -11.95
C GLN A 342 -15.91 7.30 -10.88
N LEU A 343 -16.10 6.25 -10.08
CA LEU A 343 -15.16 5.87 -9.02
C LEU A 343 -13.72 5.74 -9.52
N SER A 344 -13.52 5.04 -10.66
CA SER A 344 -12.18 4.86 -11.22
C SER A 344 -11.51 6.20 -11.57
N ILE A 345 -12.26 7.14 -12.13
CA ILE A 345 -11.75 8.46 -12.52
C ILE A 345 -11.33 9.25 -11.26
N ILE A 346 -12.19 9.29 -10.25
CA ILE A 346 -11.94 9.97 -8.97
C ILE A 346 -10.71 9.37 -8.29
N ALA A 347 -10.65 8.04 -8.21
CA ALA A 347 -9.57 7.32 -7.54
C ALA A 347 -8.22 7.47 -8.28
N LYS A 348 -8.20 7.37 -9.61
CA LYS A 348 -6.96 7.60 -10.39
C LYS A 348 -6.42 9.00 -10.22
N ASN A 349 -7.29 10.01 -10.15
CA ASN A 349 -6.87 11.38 -9.87
C ASN A 349 -6.31 11.54 -8.45
N GLN A 350 -6.97 10.94 -7.45
CA GLN A 350 -6.55 11.06 -6.05
C GLN A 350 -5.29 10.26 -5.75
N PHE A 351 -5.15 9.05 -6.30
CA PHE A 351 -4.12 8.08 -5.92
C PHE A 351 -2.99 7.91 -6.94
N SER A 352 -2.97 8.70 -8.02
CA SER A 352 -1.80 8.73 -8.91
C SER A 352 -0.56 9.18 -8.15
N TRP A 353 0.53 8.40 -8.19
CA TRP A 353 1.80 8.85 -7.63
C TRP A 353 2.28 10.16 -8.23
N ILE A 354 1.98 10.41 -9.52
CA ILE A 354 2.33 11.67 -10.18
C ILE A 354 1.66 12.84 -9.46
N ASN A 355 0.35 12.77 -9.25
CA ASN A 355 -0.41 13.83 -8.58
C ASN A 355 0.01 13.99 -7.11
N ILE A 356 0.21 12.88 -6.38
CA ILE A 356 0.66 12.90 -4.99
C ILE A 356 2.03 13.57 -4.87
N MET A 357 3.01 13.18 -5.70
CA MET A 357 4.36 13.74 -5.62
C MET A 357 4.45 15.17 -6.14
N GLN A 358 3.71 15.53 -7.16
CA GLN A 358 3.60 16.92 -7.61
C GLN A 358 3.05 17.83 -6.53
N HIS A 359 1.97 17.40 -5.86
CA HIS A 359 1.41 18.17 -4.74
C HIS A 359 2.38 18.26 -3.56
N LEU A 360 3.05 17.16 -3.22
CA LEU A 360 4.03 17.11 -2.14
C LEU A 360 5.24 18.03 -2.36
N ILE A 361 5.70 18.19 -3.60
CA ILE A 361 6.93 18.91 -3.93
C ILE A 361 6.66 20.38 -4.20
N ASN A 362 5.52 20.71 -4.80
CA ASN A 362 5.15 22.06 -5.24
C ASN A 362 4.23 22.80 -4.26
N GLY A 363 3.56 22.09 -3.34
CA GLY A 363 2.77 22.65 -2.24
C GLY A 363 3.61 22.84 -0.98
#